data_f95f45fd4eb03a84b5f9d661b64e7020
#
_entry.id   f95f45fd4eb03a84b5f9d661b64e7020
#
_cell.length_a   1.000
_cell.length_b   1.000
_cell.length_c   1.000
_cell.angle_alpha   90.00
_cell.angle_beta   90.00
_cell.angle_gamma   90.00
#
_symmetry.space_group_name_H-M   'P 1'
#
loop_
_entity.id
_entity.type
_entity.pdbx_description
1 polymer ?
#
loop_
_entity_poly.entity_id
_entity_poly.type
_entity_poly.pdbx_seq_one_letter_code
_entity_poly.pdbx_strand_id
1 'polypeptide(L)'
;MISTIKSLRLLALGAAWLLALNPAAARAQERHYSRADFKRVRKVDAHMHVYGPANRLVAEAIRDRVHFLTINVDSPDHGSIPRQLHDAASLRRRYPGRVAFAGTFSAAGFTKPGWSREAVREIDEALAQGAVGVKIWKNFGMVVRDSNGRYVMPDDPRLEPIYSMLQREHVVLLGHMAEPLDCWLPYSKMIVKGDAEYYREHPQYYMYLHPDMPKHGEILAARDRMLAAHPQLRFDAVHLASLEWDVDRIAAFLDRFPEADVDMAARIGQLEYQAETHPGKVRAFFIRYQDRILYGTDDEYGPSDNDPQAVAEIAADWRRDWRFLVTDDEMHSPDLDRAFRGMHLPRSVVDKIYRRNAVALFPRAWPGLR
;
A
#
# COMPACT_ATOMS: atom_id res chain seq x y z
N MET A 1 -77.54 -49.58 35.04
CA MET A 1 -78.11 -48.91 33.85
C MET A 1 -77.06 -48.10 33.20
N ILE A 2 -76.72 -48.52 32.03
CA ILE A 2 -75.51 -48.16 31.31
C ILE A 2 -75.88 -47.10 30.24
N SER A 3 -75.23 -45.92 30.24
CA SER A 3 -75.35 -44.96 29.16
C SER A 3 -74.06 -44.75 28.49
N THR A 4 -74.02 -45.02 27.18
CA THR A 4 -72.90 -44.99 26.29
C THR A 4 -72.78 -43.60 25.68
N ILE A 5 -71.64 -42.91 25.81
CA ILE A 5 -71.38 -41.65 25.15
C ILE A 5 -70.32 -41.95 24.00
N LYS A 6 -70.77 -41.66 22.80
CA LYS A 6 -69.88 -41.75 21.58
C LYS A 6 -69.02 -40.52 21.47
N SER A 7 -67.77 -40.75 21.38
CA SER A 7 -66.75 -39.70 21.12
C SER A 7 -66.64 -39.43 19.60
N LEU A 8 -66.91 -38.20 19.18
CA LEU A 8 -66.60 -37.70 17.86
C LEU A 8 -65.15 -37.25 17.83
N ARG A 9 -64.32 -37.86 16.94
CA ARG A 9 -62.98 -37.37 16.64
C ARG A 9 -63.04 -36.40 15.49
N LEU A 10 -62.74 -35.12 15.69
CA LEU A 10 -62.46 -34.17 14.65
C LEU A 10 -61.00 -34.35 14.19
N LEU A 11 -60.81 -34.67 12.91
CA LEU A 11 -59.56 -34.59 12.20
C LEU A 11 -59.34 -33.16 11.74
N ALA A 12 -58.37 -32.45 12.36
CA ALA A 12 -57.89 -31.17 11.89
C ALA A 12 -56.74 -31.42 10.86
N LEU A 13 -57.02 -31.20 9.61
CA LEU A 13 -56.01 -31.15 8.51
C LEU A 13 -55.25 -29.80 8.64
N GLY A 14 -54.07 -29.84 9.21
CA GLY A 14 -53.13 -28.72 9.17
C GLY A 14 -52.41 -28.64 7.82
N ALA A 15 -52.80 -27.68 7.01
CA ALA A 15 -52.06 -27.35 5.78
C ALA A 15 -50.76 -26.62 6.17
N ALA A 16 -49.64 -27.33 6.19
CA ALA A 16 -48.32 -26.72 6.33
C ALA A 16 -47.95 -26.06 5.00
N TRP A 17 -47.99 -24.73 4.93
CA TRP A 17 -47.39 -23.93 3.86
C TRP A 17 -45.87 -23.96 4.00
N LEU A 18 -45.21 -24.84 3.25
CA LEU A 18 -43.77 -24.74 3.00
C LEU A 18 -43.54 -23.53 2.10
N LEU A 19 -43.17 -22.41 2.71
CA LEU A 19 -42.52 -21.31 2.01
C LEU A 19 -41.19 -21.84 1.46
N ALA A 20 -41.19 -22.30 0.22
CA ALA A 20 -40.00 -22.53 -0.54
C ALA A 20 -39.29 -21.18 -0.70
N LEU A 21 -38.30 -20.91 0.15
CA LEU A 21 -37.32 -19.84 -0.05
C LEU A 21 -36.61 -20.13 -1.37
N ASN A 22 -37.02 -19.41 -2.40
CA ASN A 22 -36.44 -19.48 -3.73
C ASN A 22 -35.00 -18.91 -3.62
N PRO A 23 -33.93 -19.72 -3.76
CA PRO A 23 -32.56 -19.23 -3.67
C PRO A 23 -32.14 -18.37 -4.86
N ALA A 24 -33.08 -18.06 -5.77
CA ALA A 24 -32.89 -17.12 -6.87
C ALA A 24 -33.14 -15.65 -6.49
N ALA A 25 -33.56 -15.36 -5.25
CA ALA A 25 -33.73 -14.00 -4.80
C ALA A 25 -32.37 -13.37 -4.47
N ALA A 26 -31.94 -12.50 -5.39
CA ALA A 26 -30.92 -11.47 -5.21
C ALA A 26 -29.44 -11.95 -5.21
N ARG A 27 -28.97 -12.52 -6.30
CA ARG A 27 -27.68 -12.05 -6.83
C ARG A 27 -27.92 -10.61 -7.29
N ALA A 28 -27.77 -9.64 -6.42
CA ALA A 28 -27.61 -8.26 -6.82
C ALA A 28 -26.48 -8.27 -7.84
N GLN A 29 -26.78 -7.95 -9.11
CA GLN A 29 -25.80 -7.94 -10.18
C GLN A 29 -24.64 -7.07 -9.71
N GLU A 30 -23.45 -7.65 -9.51
CA GLU A 30 -22.27 -6.91 -9.06
C GLU A 30 -22.07 -5.76 -10.03
N ARG A 31 -22.07 -4.54 -9.48
CA ARG A 31 -21.84 -3.35 -10.31
C ARG A 31 -20.34 -3.20 -10.49
N HIS A 32 -19.90 -2.97 -11.72
CA HIS A 32 -18.52 -2.71 -12.07
C HIS A 32 -18.34 -1.28 -12.57
N TYR A 33 -17.15 -0.75 -12.44
CA TYR A 33 -16.74 0.46 -13.13
C TYR A 33 -16.27 0.11 -14.53
N SER A 34 -16.28 1.11 -15.40
CA SER A 34 -15.71 1.09 -16.75
C SER A 34 -14.48 1.99 -16.82
N ARG A 35 -13.73 1.93 -17.92
CA ARG A 35 -12.65 2.89 -18.19
C ARG A 35 -13.14 4.34 -18.13
N ALA A 36 -14.35 4.63 -18.64
CA ALA A 36 -14.92 5.96 -18.70
C ALA A 36 -15.25 6.57 -17.31
N ASP A 37 -15.38 5.73 -16.28
CA ASP A 37 -15.65 6.19 -14.93
C ASP A 37 -14.42 6.79 -14.23
N PHE A 38 -13.22 6.61 -14.78
CA PHE A 38 -11.96 7.12 -14.22
C PHE A 38 -12.05 8.59 -13.79
N LYS A 39 -12.53 9.46 -14.69
CA LYS A 39 -12.66 10.91 -14.42
C LYS A 39 -13.80 11.27 -13.47
N ARG A 40 -14.68 10.33 -13.12
CA ARG A 40 -15.84 10.56 -12.26
C ARG A 40 -15.60 10.10 -10.82
N VAL A 41 -14.79 9.05 -10.63
CA VAL A 41 -14.52 8.45 -9.34
C VAL A 41 -13.40 9.20 -8.63
N ARG A 42 -13.62 9.51 -7.34
CA ARG A 42 -12.57 10.07 -6.49
C ARG A 42 -11.61 8.96 -6.08
N LYS A 43 -10.34 9.21 -6.25
CA LYS A 43 -9.24 8.29 -5.97
C LYS A 43 -8.24 8.92 -5.01
N VAL A 44 -7.52 8.08 -4.31
CA VAL A 44 -6.34 8.44 -3.53
C VAL A 44 -5.19 7.59 -4.06
N ASP A 45 -4.10 8.23 -4.45
CA ASP A 45 -2.80 7.65 -4.59
C ASP A 45 -2.09 7.80 -3.24
N ALA A 46 -1.97 6.71 -2.51
CA ALA A 46 -1.48 6.72 -1.14
C ALA A 46 0.05 6.66 -1.03
N HIS A 47 0.76 6.65 -2.16
CA HIS A 47 2.21 6.57 -2.18
C HIS A 47 2.81 7.25 -3.41
N MET A 48 3.25 8.48 -3.24
CA MET A 48 4.01 9.24 -4.23
C MET A 48 5.17 9.96 -3.57
N HIS A 49 6.14 10.39 -4.38
CA HIS A 49 7.25 11.24 -3.95
C HIS A 49 7.22 12.55 -4.73
N VAL A 50 6.74 13.62 -4.10
CA VAL A 50 6.52 14.91 -4.76
C VAL A 50 7.35 15.99 -4.11
N TYR A 51 8.23 16.59 -4.87
CA TYR A 51 9.19 17.61 -4.44
C TYR A 51 8.91 18.97 -5.09
N GLY A 52 9.02 20.05 -4.31
CA GLY A 52 8.79 21.41 -4.78
C GLY A 52 7.30 21.74 -4.95
N PRO A 53 6.98 22.76 -5.78
CA PRO A 53 5.62 23.34 -5.83
C PRO A 53 4.57 22.46 -6.51
N ALA A 54 4.95 21.59 -7.45
CA ALA A 54 4.13 20.56 -8.13
C ALA A 54 2.77 21.06 -8.70
N ASN A 55 2.68 22.33 -9.13
CA ASN A 55 1.40 22.91 -9.56
C ASN A 55 0.79 22.18 -10.76
N ARG A 56 1.61 21.73 -11.72
CA ARG A 56 1.16 21.00 -12.91
C ARG A 56 0.61 19.62 -12.55
N LEU A 57 1.32 18.89 -11.69
CA LEU A 57 0.87 17.58 -11.19
C LEU A 57 -0.46 17.73 -10.43
N VAL A 58 -0.57 18.72 -9.53
CA VAL A 58 -1.82 18.95 -8.79
C VAL A 58 -2.95 19.34 -9.71
N ALA A 59 -2.70 20.12 -10.76
CA ALA A 59 -3.73 20.46 -11.75
C ALA A 59 -4.23 19.20 -12.49
N GLU A 60 -3.35 18.28 -12.86
CA GLU A 60 -3.72 16.97 -13.43
C GLU A 60 -4.51 16.13 -12.44
N ALA A 61 -4.03 16.00 -11.22
CA ALA A 61 -4.69 15.27 -10.15
C ALA A 61 -6.12 15.80 -9.87
N ILE A 62 -6.34 17.13 -9.99
CA ILE A 62 -7.67 17.72 -9.89
C ILE A 62 -8.56 17.27 -11.05
N ARG A 63 -8.05 17.31 -12.30
CA ARG A 63 -8.80 16.91 -13.51
C ARG A 63 -9.21 15.42 -13.43
N ASP A 64 -8.31 14.58 -12.96
CA ASP A 64 -8.51 13.13 -12.88
C ASP A 64 -9.10 12.70 -11.54
N ARG A 65 -9.46 13.63 -10.64
CA ARG A 65 -10.03 13.40 -9.31
C ARG A 65 -9.17 12.51 -8.43
N VAL A 66 -7.85 12.62 -8.55
CA VAL A 66 -6.87 11.97 -7.70
C VAL A 66 -6.51 12.90 -6.54
N HIS A 67 -6.52 12.39 -5.33
CA HIS A 67 -5.89 12.94 -4.14
C HIS A 67 -4.62 12.15 -3.92
N PHE A 68 -3.61 12.68 -3.26
CA PHE A 68 -2.41 11.89 -3.03
C PHE A 68 -1.73 12.16 -1.70
N LEU A 69 -0.96 11.17 -1.27
CA LEU A 69 -0.03 11.23 -0.15
C LEU A 69 1.40 11.33 -0.71
N THR A 70 2.08 12.44 -0.46
CA THR A 70 3.52 12.51 -0.74
C THR A 70 4.31 12.06 0.48
N ILE A 71 5.37 11.29 0.26
CA ILE A 71 6.13 10.62 1.31
C ILE A 71 7.56 11.16 1.33
N ASN A 72 8.01 11.64 2.47
CA ASN A 72 9.41 12.01 2.70
C ASN A 72 10.22 10.76 3.03
N VAL A 73 11.45 10.70 2.55
CA VAL A 73 12.36 9.56 2.75
C VAL A 73 13.76 9.99 3.17
N ASP A 74 14.43 9.17 3.99
CA ASP A 74 15.83 9.34 4.33
C ASP A 74 16.72 8.67 3.28
N SER A 75 16.75 9.27 2.09
CA SER A 75 17.53 8.80 0.94
C SER A 75 18.45 9.91 0.45
N PRO A 76 19.69 9.61 0.04
CA PRO A 76 20.61 10.61 -0.48
C PRO A 76 20.13 11.24 -1.80
N ASP A 77 19.28 10.55 -2.55
CA ASP A 77 18.83 10.97 -3.88
C ASP A 77 17.69 12.00 -3.82
N HIS A 78 17.03 12.16 -2.64
CA HIS A 78 15.83 12.98 -2.49
C HIS A 78 16.03 14.30 -1.74
N GLY A 79 17.28 14.70 -1.51
CA GLY A 79 17.64 15.91 -0.77
C GLY A 79 17.44 15.78 0.75
N SER A 80 17.70 16.85 1.47
CA SER A 80 17.64 16.82 2.93
C SER A 80 16.22 16.68 3.48
N ILE A 81 16.05 15.95 4.58
CA ILE A 81 14.75 15.77 5.27
C ILE A 81 14.07 17.11 5.59
N PRO A 82 14.78 18.15 6.11
CA PRO A 82 14.16 19.46 6.36
C PRO A 82 13.61 20.11 5.09
N ARG A 83 14.28 19.94 3.93
CA ARG A 83 13.80 20.46 2.66
C ARG A 83 12.55 19.72 2.20
N GLN A 84 12.55 18.40 2.23
CA GLN A 84 11.40 17.58 1.90
C GLN A 84 10.20 17.94 2.80
N LEU A 85 10.40 18.09 4.11
CA LEU A 85 9.37 18.48 5.06
C LEU A 85 8.78 19.86 4.72
N HIS A 86 9.66 20.84 4.43
CA HIS A 86 9.22 22.18 4.03
C HIS A 86 8.33 22.14 2.76
N ASP A 87 8.78 21.42 1.73
CA ASP A 87 8.08 21.34 0.45
C ASP A 87 6.72 20.61 0.62
N ALA A 88 6.68 19.48 1.30
CA ALA A 88 5.47 18.70 1.56
C ALA A 88 4.44 19.46 2.40
N ALA A 89 4.88 20.12 3.47
CA ALA A 89 4.01 20.94 4.31
C ALA A 89 3.47 22.16 3.55
N SER A 90 4.29 22.77 2.68
CA SER A 90 3.87 23.90 1.82
C SER A 90 2.84 23.47 0.80
N LEU A 91 3.04 22.32 0.17
CA LEU A 91 2.13 21.73 -0.80
C LEU A 91 0.77 21.39 -0.14
N ARG A 92 0.79 20.78 1.04
CA ARG A 92 -0.43 20.52 1.82
C ARG A 92 -1.20 21.78 2.18
N ARG A 93 -0.50 22.84 2.64
CA ARG A 93 -1.14 24.13 2.96
C ARG A 93 -1.76 24.78 1.73
N ARG A 94 -1.11 24.68 0.57
CA ARG A 94 -1.60 25.25 -0.69
C ARG A 94 -2.80 24.51 -1.27
N TYR A 95 -2.86 23.18 -1.07
CA TYR A 95 -3.90 22.31 -1.60
C TYR A 95 -4.56 21.46 -0.52
N PRO A 96 -5.23 22.13 0.46
CA PRO A 96 -5.82 21.42 1.61
C PRO A 96 -6.90 20.45 1.13
N GLY A 97 -6.91 19.24 1.73
CA GLY A 97 -7.84 18.19 1.36
C GLY A 97 -7.56 17.52 0.00
N ARG A 98 -6.52 17.96 -0.74
CA ARG A 98 -6.04 17.32 -1.97
C ARG A 98 -4.75 16.56 -1.73
N VAL A 99 -3.79 17.22 -1.09
CA VAL A 99 -2.47 16.68 -0.78
C VAL A 99 -2.37 16.44 0.72
N ALA A 100 -1.91 15.25 1.09
CA ALA A 100 -1.42 14.91 2.41
C ALA A 100 0.06 14.52 2.34
N PHE A 101 0.74 14.42 3.48
CA PHE A 101 2.11 13.94 3.49
C PHE A 101 2.44 13.08 4.70
N ALA A 102 3.40 12.16 4.53
CA ALA A 102 4.07 11.44 5.59
C ALA A 102 5.48 12.02 5.79
N GLY A 103 5.87 12.19 7.06
CA GLY A 103 7.22 12.58 7.44
C GLY A 103 8.17 11.40 7.44
N THR A 104 9.42 11.65 7.78
CA THR A 104 10.47 10.65 8.00
C THR A 104 11.42 11.14 9.08
N PHE A 105 12.41 10.34 9.41
CA PHE A 105 13.49 10.67 10.34
C PHE A 105 14.83 10.18 9.81
N SER A 106 15.92 10.80 10.27
CA SER A 106 17.26 10.50 9.79
C SER A 106 17.88 9.29 10.48
N ALA A 107 18.44 8.37 9.72
CA ALA A 107 19.34 7.34 10.22
C ALA A 107 20.76 7.85 10.48
N ALA A 108 21.09 9.07 10.08
CA ALA A 108 22.41 9.65 10.29
C ALA A 108 22.74 9.74 11.78
N GLY A 109 23.92 9.27 12.14
CA GLY A 109 24.34 9.25 13.54
C GLY A 109 23.70 8.16 14.39
N PHE A 110 23.14 7.13 13.80
CA PHE A 110 22.49 5.99 14.48
C PHE A 110 23.33 5.39 15.61
N THR A 111 24.67 5.40 15.49
CA THR A 111 25.58 4.89 16.52
C THR A 111 25.84 5.87 17.66
N LYS A 112 25.38 7.12 17.56
CA LYS A 112 25.62 8.15 18.58
C LYS A 112 24.63 8.00 19.75
N PRO A 113 25.07 8.25 21.00
CA PRO A 113 24.16 8.34 22.14
C PRO A 113 23.05 9.38 21.89
N GLY A 114 21.80 9.00 22.16
CA GLY A 114 20.68 9.92 22.05
C GLY A 114 20.04 10.01 20.65
N TRP A 115 20.53 9.27 19.65
CA TRP A 115 19.98 9.25 18.31
C TRP A 115 18.44 8.98 18.30
N SER A 116 17.97 8.01 19.07
CA SER A 116 16.53 7.71 19.12
C SER A 116 15.67 8.91 19.56
N ARG A 117 16.17 9.73 20.49
CA ARG A 117 15.48 10.96 20.94
C ARG A 117 15.45 12.01 19.84
N GLU A 118 16.52 12.11 19.08
CA GLU A 118 16.58 13.02 17.94
C GLU A 118 15.61 12.58 16.84
N ALA A 119 15.57 11.30 16.51
CA ALA A 119 14.63 10.74 15.55
C ALA A 119 13.16 10.98 15.97
N VAL A 120 12.83 10.78 17.26
CA VAL A 120 11.49 11.10 17.78
C VAL A 120 11.19 12.60 17.65
N ARG A 121 12.16 13.49 17.93
CA ARG A 121 11.98 14.93 17.76
C ARG A 121 11.72 15.33 16.30
N GLU A 122 12.42 14.74 15.34
CA GLU A 122 12.17 14.96 13.91
C GLU A 122 10.77 14.50 13.49
N ILE A 123 10.31 13.37 14.04
CA ILE A 123 8.95 12.89 13.83
C ILE A 123 7.92 13.85 14.42
N ASP A 124 8.11 14.30 15.66
CA ASP A 124 7.22 15.26 16.33
C ASP A 124 7.13 16.57 15.53
N GLU A 125 8.25 17.05 14.98
CA GLU A 125 8.28 18.23 14.12
C GLU A 125 7.45 18.00 12.84
N ALA A 126 7.59 16.86 12.18
CA ALA A 126 6.80 16.53 10.99
C ALA A 126 5.30 16.44 11.31
N LEU A 127 4.93 15.81 12.42
CA LEU A 127 3.54 15.71 12.89
C LEU A 127 2.96 17.10 13.24
N ALA A 128 3.74 17.97 13.88
CA ALA A 128 3.33 19.35 14.17
C ALA A 128 3.10 20.18 12.89
N GLN A 129 3.85 19.91 11.82
CA GLN A 129 3.64 20.53 10.50
C GLN A 129 2.51 19.87 9.71
N GLY A 130 1.93 18.80 10.24
CA GLY A 130 0.73 18.17 9.71
C GLY A 130 0.96 16.88 8.94
N ALA A 131 2.09 16.21 9.11
CA ALA A 131 2.25 14.83 8.64
C ALA A 131 1.14 13.92 9.20
N VAL A 132 0.68 12.97 8.41
CA VAL A 132 -0.38 12.03 8.78
C VAL A 132 0.13 10.63 9.06
N GLY A 133 1.40 10.37 8.79
CA GLY A 133 2.14 9.14 9.03
C GLY A 133 3.64 9.40 9.00
N VAL A 134 4.43 8.35 9.21
CA VAL A 134 5.89 8.39 9.24
C VAL A 134 6.44 7.27 8.39
N LYS A 135 7.37 7.57 7.50
CA LYS A 135 8.08 6.58 6.67
C LYS A 135 9.36 6.14 7.38
N ILE A 136 9.54 4.83 7.44
CA ILE A 136 10.85 4.20 7.61
C ILE A 136 11.27 3.61 6.27
N TRP A 137 12.49 3.94 5.83
CA TRP A 137 12.99 3.53 4.54
C TRP A 137 13.90 2.29 4.66
N LYS A 138 14.13 1.60 3.56
CA LYS A 138 14.96 0.39 3.44
C LYS A 138 16.41 0.52 3.93
N ASN A 139 16.84 1.73 4.31
CA ASN A 139 18.15 1.94 4.90
C ASN A 139 18.37 1.09 6.18
N PHE A 140 17.32 0.84 6.96
CA PHE A 140 17.37 -0.18 8.02
C PHE A 140 17.15 -1.58 7.41
N GLY A 141 18.16 -2.40 7.54
CA GLY A 141 18.26 -3.73 6.91
C GLY A 141 19.21 -3.76 5.71
N MET A 142 19.43 -2.61 5.02
CA MET A 142 20.16 -2.63 3.74
C MET A 142 21.33 -1.63 3.67
N VAL A 143 21.38 -0.60 4.51
CA VAL A 143 22.40 0.46 4.43
C VAL A 143 23.06 0.74 5.79
N VAL A 144 22.26 1.00 6.82
CA VAL A 144 22.75 1.43 8.13
C VAL A 144 23.54 0.31 8.80
N ARG A 145 24.73 0.67 9.32
CA ARG A 145 25.57 -0.26 10.08
C ARG A 145 25.78 0.25 11.51
N ASP A 146 25.91 -0.67 12.44
CA ASP A 146 26.27 -0.38 13.81
C ASP A 146 27.79 -0.08 13.96
N SER A 147 28.23 0.22 15.19
CA SER A 147 29.66 0.49 15.49
C SER A 147 30.60 -0.69 15.23
N ASN A 148 30.06 -1.91 15.08
CA ASN A 148 30.80 -3.12 14.76
C ASN A 148 30.75 -3.46 13.25
N GLY A 149 30.14 -2.58 12.44
CA GLY A 149 29.98 -2.78 11.01
C GLY A 149 28.84 -3.73 10.60
N ARG A 150 28.00 -4.22 11.53
CA ARG A 150 26.86 -5.09 11.24
C ARG A 150 25.67 -4.26 10.77
N TYR A 151 24.91 -4.81 9.82
CA TYR A 151 23.67 -4.17 9.37
C TYR A 151 22.66 -4.06 10.51
N VAL A 152 22.04 -2.89 10.60
CA VAL A 152 20.99 -2.60 11.59
C VAL A 152 19.66 -3.08 11.01
N MET A 153 19.06 -4.06 11.67
CA MET A 153 17.82 -4.65 11.25
C MET A 153 16.60 -3.85 11.74
N PRO A 154 15.41 -3.99 11.11
CA PRO A 154 14.18 -3.28 11.53
C PRO A 154 13.76 -3.49 12.99
N ASP A 155 14.16 -4.57 13.63
CA ASP A 155 13.89 -4.88 15.04
C ASP A 155 15.03 -4.48 16.00
N ASP A 156 15.95 -3.63 15.58
CA ASP A 156 17.03 -3.14 16.47
C ASP A 156 16.44 -2.38 17.67
N PRO A 157 16.87 -2.68 18.91
CA PRO A 157 16.31 -2.04 20.12
C PRO A 157 16.41 -0.51 20.14
N ARG A 158 17.30 0.09 19.37
CA ARG A 158 17.41 1.56 19.26
C ARG A 158 16.25 2.19 18.51
N LEU A 159 15.51 1.40 17.70
CA LEU A 159 14.27 1.83 17.02
C LEU A 159 13.04 1.74 17.94
N GLU A 160 13.12 1.00 19.05
CA GLU A 160 12.02 0.78 19.99
C GLU A 160 11.31 2.07 20.46
N PRO A 161 12.04 3.17 20.85
CA PRO A 161 11.37 4.40 21.25
C PRO A 161 10.48 5.02 20.16
N ILE A 162 10.85 4.81 18.88
CA ILE A 162 10.09 5.30 17.73
C ILE A 162 8.81 4.47 17.58
N TYR A 163 8.91 3.14 17.55
CA TYR A 163 7.76 2.26 17.41
C TYR A 163 6.76 2.41 18.56
N SER A 164 7.25 2.45 19.78
CA SER A 164 6.43 2.69 20.97
C SER A 164 5.71 4.04 20.93
N MET A 165 6.37 5.09 20.46
CA MET A 165 5.75 6.41 20.31
C MET A 165 4.66 6.37 19.24
N LEU A 166 4.94 5.84 18.05
CA LEU A 166 3.97 5.76 16.95
C LEU A 166 2.75 4.92 17.33
N GLN A 167 2.96 3.79 18.03
CA GLN A 167 1.86 2.95 18.52
C GLN A 167 0.98 3.72 19.53
N ARG A 168 1.58 4.37 20.52
CA ARG A 168 0.87 5.14 21.56
C ARG A 168 0.08 6.31 20.97
N GLU A 169 0.64 7.02 20.00
CA GLU A 169 0.01 8.17 19.36
C GLU A 169 -0.92 7.78 18.20
N HIS A 170 -1.07 6.47 17.92
CA HIS A 170 -1.83 5.95 16.78
C HIS A 170 -1.44 6.54 15.44
N VAL A 171 -0.13 6.81 15.27
CA VAL A 171 0.45 7.30 14.02
C VAL A 171 0.82 6.10 13.14
N VAL A 172 0.46 6.17 11.85
CA VAL A 172 0.78 5.11 10.89
C VAL A 172 2.27 5.10 10.59
N LEU A 173 2.90 3.93 10.68
CA LEU A 173 4.24 3.69 10.17
C LEU A 173 4.14 3.12 8.75
N LEU A 174 4.67 3.82 7.76
CA LEU A 174 4.84 3.34 6.38
C LEU A 174 6.20 2.66 6.29
N GLY A 175 6.21 1.33 6.20
CA GLY A 175 7.43 0.52 6.31
C GLY A 175 7.91 -0.03 4.98
N HIS A 176 8.99 0.55 4.42
CA HIS A 176 9.75 -0.03 3.32
C HIS A 176 10.91 -0.85 3.92
N MET A 177 10.69 -2.14 4.14
CA MET A 177 11.64 -2.98 4.89
C MET A 177 12.11 -4.17 4.06
N ALA A 178 12.58 -3.94 2.92
CA ALA A 178 13.35 -4.69 1.93
C ALA A 178 12.94 -4.27 0.52
N GLU A 179 13.85 -4.42 -0.43
CA GLU A 179 13.55 -4.34 -1.87
C GLU A 179 12.73 -5.57 -2.32
N PRO A 180 12.21 -5.59 -3.56
CA PRO A 180 11.57 -6.78 -4.10
C PRO A 180 12.52 -7.98 -4.13
N LEU A 181 11.97 -9.20 -4.12
CA LEU A 181 12.76 -10.42 -4.16
C LEU A 181 13.75 -10.45 -5.34
N ASP A 182 13.39 -9.85 -6.47
CA ASP A 182 14.22 -9.73 -7.67
C ASP A 182 15.59 -9.12 -7.35
N CYS A 183 15.69 -8.24 -6.38
CA CYS A 183 16.94 -7.64 -5.90
C CYS A 183 17.99 -8.68 -5.46
N TRP A 184 17.58 -9.86 -5.01
CA TRP A 184 18.46 -10.97 -4.59
C TRP A 184 18.61 -12.06 -5.64
N LEU A 185 18.01 -11.90 -6.82
CA LEU A 185 18.05 -12.89 -7.91
C LEU A 185 18.99 -12.45 -9.03
N PRO A 186 19.58 -13.40 -9.77
CA PRO A 186 20.28 -13.04 -11.01
C PRO A 186 19.29 -12.50 -12.05
N TYR A 187 19.71 -11.57 -12.90
CA TYR A 187 18.85 -10.94 -13.93
C TYR A 187 17.99 -11.92 -14.74
N SER A 188 18.50 -13.12 -15.02
CA SER A 188 17.77 -14.15 -15.78
C SER A 188 16.59 -14.77 -15.03
N LYS A 189 16.43 -14.47 -13.74
CA LYS A 189 15.34 -14.98 -12.87
C LYS A 189 14.43 -13.87 -12.37
N MET A 190 14.72 -12.63 -12.68
CA MET A 190 13.84 -11.51 -12.34
C MET A 190 12.56 -11.61 -13.15
N ILE A 191 11.44 -11.32 -12.51
CA ILE A 191 10.10 -11.49 -13.10
C ILE A 191 9.59 -10.23 -13.78
N VAL A 192 10.13 -9.06 -13.42
CA VAL A 192 9.73 -7.76 -13.97
C VAL A 192 10.95 -7.10 -14.63
N LYS A 193 10.79 -6.65 -15.87
CA LYS A 193 11.91 -6.01 -16.63
C LYS A 193 12.37 -4.72 -15.98
N GLY A 194 11.45 -3.92 -15.46
CA GLY A 194 11.76 -2.67 -14.77
C GLY A 194 12.70 -2.89 -13.58
N ASP A 195 12.49 -3.96 -12.79
CA ASP A 195 13.41 -4.31 -11.69
C ASP A 195 14.82 -4.62 -12.25
N ALA A 196 14.92 -5.37 -13.34
CA ALA A 196 16.21 -5.68 -13.96
C ALA A 196 16.91 -4.45 -14.54
N GLU A 197 16.18 -3.51 -15.11
CA GLU A 197 16.71 -2.23 -15.62
C GLU A 197 17.19 -1.36 -14.46
N TYR A 198 16.37 -1.19 -13.43
CA TYR A 198 16.73 -0.43 -12.23
C TYR A 198 18.03 -0.93 -11.59
N TYR A 199 18.19 -2.25 -11.40
CA TYR A 199 19.41 -2.79 -10.78
C TYR A 199 20.64 -2.77 -11.68
N ARG A 200 20.49 -2.67 -13.01
CA ARG A 200 21.63 -2.40 -13.90
C ARG A 200 22.14 -0.97 -13.75
N GLU A 201 21.23 -0.02 -13.57
CA GLU A 201 21.56 1.40 -13.40
C GLU A 201 22.03 1.71 -11.98
N HIS A 202 21.56 0.93 -10.99
CA HIS A 202 21.84 1.12 -9.56
C HIS A 202 22.48 -0.13 -8.91
N PRO A 203 23.68 -0.57 -9.36
CA PRO A 203 24.32 -1.80 -8.85
C PRO A 203 24.63 -1.75 -7.36
N GLN A 204 24.72 -0.57 -6.76
CA GLN A 204 24.89 -0.38 -5.32
C GLN A 204 23.68 -0.88 -4.50
N TYR A 205 22.50 -0.94 -5.10
CA TYR A 205 21.27 -1.46 -4.49
C TYR A 205 20.96 -2.91 -4.91
N TYR A 206 21.76 -3.49 -5.80
CA TYR A 206 21.54 -4.86 -6.29
C TYR A 206 22.16 -5.89 -5.35
N MET A 207 21.38 -6.39 -4.39
CA MET A 207 21.84 -7.26 -3.31
C MET A 207 22.47 -8.58 -3.79
N TYR A 208 22.09 -9.06 -4.97
CA TYR A 208 22.73 -10.24 -5.58
C TYR A 208 24.25 -10.07 -5.75
N LEU A 209 24.75 -8.85 -5.95
CA LEU A 209 26.17 -8.54 -6.08
C LEU A 209 26.87 -8.35 -4.73
N HIS A 210 26.11 -8.34 -3.61
CA HIS A 210 26.61 -8.02 -2.28
C HIS A 210 26.31 -9.15 -1.30
N PRO A 211 27.05 -10.29 -1.35
CA PRO A 211 26.77 -11.49 -0.56
C PRO A 211 26.94 -11.33 0.96
N ASP A 212 27.61 -10.26 1.41
CA ASP A 212 27.77 -9.86 2.80
C ASP A 212 26.53 -9.14 3.36
N MET A 213 25.59 -8.73 2.52
CA MET A 213 24.35 -8.10 2.93
C MET A 213 23.34 -9.11 3.46
N PRO A 214 22.41 -8.67 4.35
CA PRO A 214 21.34 -9.54 4.85
C PRO A 214 20.53 -10.13 3.70
N LYS A 215 20.11 -11.36 3.86
CA LYS A 215 19.18 -12.00 2.92
C LYS A 215 17.79 -11.39 3.05
N HIS A 216 17.06 -11.38 1.94
CA HIS A 216 15.69 -10.87 1.89
C HIS A 216 14.83 -11.39 3.07
N GLY A 217 14.79 -12.70 3.28
CA GLY A 217 14.01 -13.32 4.36
C GLY A 217 14.47 -12.93 5.76
N GLU A 218 15.74 -12.55 5.97
CA GLU A 218 16.25 -12.10 7.27
C GLU A 218 15.69 -10.72 7.62
N ILE A 219 15.61 -9.81 6.64
CA ILE A 219 15.03 -8.48 6.81
C ILE A 219 13.53 -8.59 7.11
N LEU A 220 12.80 -9.44 6.33
CA LEU A 220 11.38 -9.67 6.57
C LEU A 220 11.12 -10.30 7.93
N ALA A 221 11.96 -11.25 8.37
CA ALA A 221 11.83 -11.84 9.70
C ALA A 221 12.05 -10.81 10.82
N ALA A 222 12.97 -9.86 10.63
CA ALA A 222 13.18 -8.76 11.58
C ALA A 222 11.96 -7.82 11.61
N ARG A 223 11.40 -7.45 10.46
CA ARG A 223 10.13 -6.73 10.38
C ARG A 223 9.01 -7.45 11.15
N ASP A 224 8.87 -8.75 10.93
CA ASP A 224 7.82 -9.54 11.56
C ASP A 224 7.99 -9.62 13.07
N ARG A 225 9.23 -9.67 13.58
CA ARG A 225 9.49 -9.60 15.04
C ARG A 225 9.14 -8.23 15.59
N MET A 226 9.48 -7.15 14.89
CA MET A 226 9.10 -5.79 15.26
C MET A 226 7.57 -5.65 15.36
N LEU A 227 6.82 -6.10 14.34
CA LEU A 227 5.35 -6.06 14.36
C LEU A 227 4.75 -6.92 15.47
N ALA A 228 5.32 -8.10 15.75
CA ALA A 228 4.88 -8.96 16.85
C ALA A 228 5.11 -8.32 18.24
N ALA A 229 6.17 -7.50 18.39
CA ALA A 229 6.43 -6.73 19.60
C ALA A 229 5.49 -5.52 19.75
N HIS A 230 4.93 -5.03 18.64
CA HIS A 230 4.05 -3.85 18.60
C HIS A 230 2.68 -4.18 17.97
N PRO A 231 1.85 -5.02 18.60
CA PRO A 231 0.64 -5.57 17.98
C PRO A 231 -0.48 -4.53 17.72
N GLN A 232 -0.36 -3.32 18.25
CA GLN A 232 -1.30 -2.21 18.03
C GLN A 232 -0.72 -1.12 17.14
N LEU A 233 0.49 -1.30 16.59
CA LEU A 233 1.10 -0.36 15.68
C LEU A 233 0.35 -0.42 14.34
N ARG A 234 -0.25 0.70 13.94
CA ARG A 234 -0.84 0.84 12.62
C ARG A 234 0.28 0.87 11.57
N PHE A 235 0.27 -0.08 10.67
CA PHE A 235 1.38 -0.32 9.78
C PHE A 235 0.93 -0.43 8.33
N ASP A 236 1.40 0.46 7.47
CA ASP A 236 1.33 0.30 6.03
C ASP A 236 2.60 -0.41 5.56
N ALA A 237 2.49 -1.69 5.26
CA ALA A 237 3.57 -2.48 4.71
C ALA A 237 3.69 -2.17 3.22
N VAL A 238 4.36 -1.06 2.90
CA VAL A 238 4.43 -0.54 1.55
C VAL A 238 5.05 -1.55 0.58
N HIS A 239 4.78 -1.39 -0.71
CA HIS A 239 5.29 -2.26 -1.77
C HIS A 239 4.87 -3.72 -1.59
N LEU A 240 3.57 -3.95 -1.26
CA LEU A 240 3.02 -5.29 -1.01
C LEU A 240 3.78 -6.05 0.08
N ALA A 241 4.25 -5.33 1.12
CA ALA A 241 5.04 -5.87 2.23
C ALA A 241 6.38 -6.49 1.79
N SER A 242 6.92 -6.14 0.60
CA SER A 242 8.05 -6.79 -0.06
C SER A 242 7.85 -8.32 -0.18
N LEU A 243 6.60 -8.74 -0.44
CA LEU A 243 6.16 -10.11 -0.70
C LEU A 243 5.47 -10.22 -2.07
N GLU A 244 5.76 -9.28 -2.94
CA GLU A 244 5.10 -8.97 -4.21
C GLU A 244 5.04 -10.13 -5.20
N TRP A 245 5.96 -11.10 -5.08
CA TRP A 245 6.05 -12.24 -6.01
C TRP A 245 4.97 -13.31 -5.82
N ASP A 246 4.24 -13.31 -4.69
CA ASP A 246 3.19 -14.28 -4.42
C ASP A 246 2.09 -13.72 -3.50
N VAL A 247 0.88 -13.56 -4.07
CA VAL A 247 -0.28 -13.05 -3.32
C VAL A 247 -0.67 -13.93 -2.12
N ASP A 248 -0.33 -15.23 -2.09
CA ASP A 248 -0.58 -16.07 -0.91
C ASP A 248 0.34 -15.70 0.25
N ARG A 249 1.55 -15.23 -0.04
CA ARG A 249 2.48 -14.72 0.98
C ARG A 249 2.00 -13.41 1.58
N ILE A 250 1.50 -12.51 0.73
CA ILE A 250 0.88 -11.25 1.18
C ILE A 250 -0.34 -11.56 2.04
N ALA A 251 -1.18 -12.51 1.61
CA ALA A 251 -2.33 -12.98 2.36
C ALA A 251 -1.96 -13.50 3.75
N ALA A 252 -0.95 -14.38 3.83
CA ALA A 252 -0.47 -14.93 5.10
C ALA A 252 0.09 -13.83 6.04
N PHE A 253 0.75 -12.81 5.49
CA PHE A 253 1.22 -11.65 6.24
C PHE A 253 0.03 -10.86 6.82
N LEU A 254 -0.96 -10.55 6.01
CA LEU A 254 -2.16 -9.82 6.43
C LEU A 254 -2.99 -10.61 7.47
N ASP A 255 -3.10 -11.92 7.32
CA ASP A 255 -3.78 -12.79 8.31
C ASP A 255 -3.02 -12.81 9.66
N ARG A 256 -1.70 -12.69 9.64
CA ARG A 256 -0.86 -12.69 10.84
C ARG A 256 -0.86 -11.36 11.57
N PHE A 257 -0.92 -10.23 10.85
CA PHE A 257 -0.81 -8.89 11.42
C PHE A 257 -2.08 -8.07 11.15
N PRO A 258 -3.09 -8.12 12.03
CA PRO A 258 -4.40 -7.50 11.81
C PRO A 258 -4.36 -5.96 11.69
N GLU A 259 -3.38 -5.28 12.28
CA GLU A 259 -3.22 -3.82 12.18
C GLU A 259 -2.36 -3.36 10.99
N ALA A 260 -1.90 -4.31 10.14
CA ALA A 260 -1.14 -3.98 8.95
C ALA A 260 -2.03 -3.90 7.71
N ASP A 261 -1.83 -2.89 6.89
CA ASP A 261 -2.32 -2.76 5.52
C ASP A 261 -1.15 -2.99 4.55
N VAL A 262 -1.42 -3.05 3.25
CA VAL A 262 -0.40 -3.04 2.20
C VAL A 262 -0.77 -2.03 1.11
N ASP A 263 0.20 -1.34 0.55
CA ASP A 263 0.01 -0.60 -0.70
C ASP A 263 0.59 -1.35 -1.91
N MET A 264 0.17 -0.95 -3.11
CA MET A 264 0.62 -1.58 -4.36
C MET A 264 1.76 -0.80 -5.03
N ALA A 265 2.28 0.22 -4.38
CA ALA A 265 3.28 1.14 -4.92
C ALA A 265 4.46 0.41 -5.54
N ALA A 266 4.84 0.78 -6.75
CA ALA A 266 5.89 0.18 -7.57
C ALA A 266 5.77 -1.35 -7.79
N ARG A 267 4.67 -2.00 -7.40
CA ARG A 267 4.53 -3.48 -7.45
C ARG A 267 3.30 -3.97 -8.19
N ILE A 268 2.63 -3.10 -8.92
CA ILE A 268 1.50 -3.50 -9.77
C ILE A 268 1.96 -4.47 -10.89
N GLY A 269 3.15 -4.28 -11.44
CA GLY A 269 3.73 -5.16 -12.44
C GLY A 269 3.88 -6.61 -11.97
N GLN A 270 4.21 -6.84 -10.68
CA GLN A 270 4.27 -8.18 -10.10
C GLN A 270 2.89 -8.83 -9.93
N LEU A 271 1.84 -8.04 -9.70
CA LEU A 271 0.46 -8.54 -9.70
C LEU A 271 -0.01 -8.86 -11.12
N GLU A 272 0.34 -8.04 -12.11
CA GLU A 272 0.10 -8.27 -13.52
C GLU A 272 0.82 -9.54 -14.01
N TYR A 273 2.08 -9.75 -13.61
CA TYR A 273 2.83 -10.99 -13.89
C TYR A 273 2.11 -12.24 -13.35
N GLN A 274 1.66 -12.21 -12.10
CA GLN A 274 0.90 -13.33 -11.53
C GLN A 274 -0.44 -13.52 -12.26
N ALA A 275 -1.05 -12.45 -12.78
CA ALA A 275 -2.28 -12.50 -13.54
C ALA A 275 -2.10 -13.08 -14.95
N GLU A 276 -0.89 -13.15 -15.52
CA GLU A 276 -0.63 -13.85 -16.80
C GLU A 276 -1.07 -15.31 -16.76
N THR A 277 -0.87 -15.97 -15.63
CA THR A 277 -1.11 -17.40 -15.46
C THR A 277 -2.25 -17.73 -14.50
N HIS A 278 -2.47 -16.88 -13.50
CA HIS A 278 -3.41 -17.12 -12.40
C HIS A 278 -4.32 -15.91 -12.10
N PRO A 279 -5.02 -15.33 -13.10
CA PRO A 279 -5.81 -14.12 -12.89
C PRO A 279 -6.91 -14.30 -11.83
N GLY A 280 -7.49 -15.49 -11.72
CA GLY A 280 -8.49 -15.81 -10.69
C GLY A 280 -7.94 -15.79 -9.27
N LYS A 281 -6.68 -16.20 -9.07
CA LYS A 281 -6.00 -16.14 -7.76
C LYS A 281 -5.76 -14.69 -7.34
N VAL A 282 -5.23 -13.87 -8.25
CA VAL A 282 -4.98 -12.43 -7.99
C VAL A 282 -6.30 -11.71 -7.70
N ARG A 283 -7.34 -11.97 -8.50
CA ARG A 283 -8.67 -11.40 -8.25
C ARG A 283 -9.25 -11.81 -6.89
N ALA A 284 -9.13 -13.09 -6.52
CA ALA A 284 -9.61 -13.58 -5.22
C ALA A 284 -8.86 -12.93 -4.04
N PHE A 285 -7.55 -12.68 -4.18
CA PHE A 285 -6.76 -11.93 -3.21
C PHE A 285 -7.31 -10.51 -3.01
N PHE A 286 -7.53 -9.74 -4.07
CA PHE A 286 -8.12 -8.41 -3.99
C PHE A 286 -9.49 -8.40 -3.30
N ILE A 287 -10.35 -9.37 -3.61
CA ILE A 287 -11.68 -9.46 -3.01
C ILE A 287 -11.59 -9.82 -1.52
N ARG A 288 -10.74 -10.78 -1.15
CA ARG A 288 -10.60 -11.23 0.24
C ARG A 288 -10.02 -10.13 1.14
N TYR A 289 -9.00 -9.43 0.65
CA TYR A 289 -8.29 -8.42 1.45
C TYR A 289 -8.66 -6.98 1.07
N GLN A 290 -9.83 -6.79 0.45
CA GLN A 290 -10.31 -5.51 -0.06
C GLN A 290 -10.28 -4.35 0.94
N ASP A 291 -10.33 -4.64 2.24
CA ASP A 291 -10.30 -3.65 3.31
C ASP A 291 -8.90 -3.31 3.81
N ARG A 292 -7.86 -3.95 3.23
CA ARG A 292 -6.48 -3.92 3.70
C ARG A 292 -5.47 -3.57 2.58
N ILE A 293 -5.93 -3.23 1.39
CA ILE A 293 -5.10 -2.90 0.24
C ILE A 293 -5.32 -1.44 -0.13
N LEU A 294 -4.24 -0.68 -0.27
CA LEU A 294 -4.24 0.70 -0.73
C LEU A 294 -3.69 0.78 -2.15
N TYR A 295 -4.26 1.69 -2.94
CA TYR A 295 -3.66 2.08 -4.21
C TYR A 295 -2.54 3.09 -3.97
N GLY A 296 -1.40 2.89 -4.60
CA GLY A 296 -0.24 3.76 -4.64
C GLY A 296 0.59 3.45 -5.87
N THR A 297 1.26 4.45 -6.44
CA THR A 297 2.10 4.30 -7.63
C THR A 297 3.59 4.20 -7.31
N ASP A 298 4.08 4.93 -6.32
CA ASP A 298 5.49 5.23 -6.06
C ASP A 298 6.09 6.21 -7.06
N ASP A 299 5.25 6.89 -7.85
CA ASP A 299 5.72 7.86 -8.83
C ASP A 299 6.44 9.03 -8.16
N GLU A 300 7.51 9.47 -8.81
CA GLU A 300 8.25 10.65 -8.43
C GLU A 300 7.93 11.86 -9.31
N TYR A 301 7.78 13.02 -8.67
CA TYR A 301 7.71 14.29 -9.36
C TYR A 301 8.76 15.25 -8.81
N GLY A 302 9.70 15.61 -9.66
CA GLY A 302 10.91 16.35 -9.29
C GLY A 302 10.70 17.82 -8.96
N PRO A 303 11.77 18.53 -8.54
CA PRO A 303 11.70 19.90 -8.03
C PRO A 303 11.38 20.95 -9.08
N SER A 304 11.52 20.66 -10.38
CA SER A 304 11.12 21.57 -11.44
C SER A 304 9.65 21.36 -11.78
N ASP A 305 8.80 22.31 -11.41
CA ASP A 305 7.35 22.30 -11.72
C ASP A 305 7.04 22.42 -13.23
N ASN A 306 8.01 22.17 -14.09
CA ASN A 306 7.95 22.42 -15.53
C ASN A 306 8.18 21.18 -16.40
N ASP A 307 7.95 19.97 -15.86
CA ASP A 307 8.03 18.76 -16.64
C ASP A 307 6.65 18.25 -17.05
N PRO A 308 6.13 18.62 -18.22
CA PRO A 308 4.85 18.14 -18.73
C PRO A 308 4.88 16.67 -19.10
N GLN A 309 6.07 16.10 -19.41
CA GLN A 309 6.21 14.69 -19.73
C GLN A 309 6.04 13.83 -18.49
N ALA A 310 6.72 14.16 -17.39
CA ALA A 310 6.55 13.45 -16.12
C ALA A 310 5.08 13.45 -15.65
N VAL A 311 4.38 14.58 -15.78
CA VAL A 311 2.94 14.64 -15.46
C VAL A 311 2.12 13.74 -16.37
N ALA A 312 2.46 13.65 -17.65
CA ALA A 312 1.75 12.79 -18.61
C ALA A 312 1.98 11.30 -18.32
N GLU A 313 3.18 10.94 -17.91
CA GLU A 313 3.57 9.58 -17.52
C GLU A 313 2.80 9.15 -16.25
N ILE A 314 2.85 9.93 -15.18
CA ILE A 314 2.09 9.69 -13.95
C ILE A 314 0.58 9.54 -14.25
N ALA A 315 0.03 10.43 -15.08
CA ALA A 315 -1.36 10.34 -15.47
C ALA A 315 -1.68 9.11 -16.32
N ALA A 316 -0.72 8.61 -17.10
CA ALA A 316 -0.87 7.37 -17.88
C ALA A 316 -0.87 6.15 -16.95
N ASP A 317 -0.02 6.15 -15.92
CA ASP A 317 0.03 5.10 -14.90
C ASP A 317 -1.28 5.03 -14.11
N TRP A 318 -1.82 6.14 -13.63
CA TRP A 318 -3.14 6.15 -12.99
C TRP A 318 -4.25 5.55 -13.87
N ARG A 319 -4.21 5.78 -15.19
CA ARG A 319 -5.24 5.26 -16.13
C ARG A 319 -5.01 3.78 -16.47
N ARG A 320 -3.75 3.35 -16.58
CA ARG A 320 -3.38 1.95 -16.81
C ARG A 320 -3.80 1.09 -15.63
N ASP A 321 -3.49 1.51 -14.41
CA ASP A 321 -3.81 0.80 -13.18
C ASP A 321 -5.32 0.76 -12.93
N TRP A 322 -6.02 1.87 -13.22
CA TRP A 322 -7.47 1.87 -13.22
C TRP A 322 -8.03 0.81 -14.16
N ARG A 323 -7.52 0.76 -15.40
CA ARG A 323 -7.94 -0.24 -16.39
C ARG A 323 -7.70 -1.65 -15.90
N PHE A 324 -6.53 -1.93 -15.31
CA PHE A 324 -6.19 -3.24 -14.74
C PHE A 324 -7.19 -3.68 -13.67
N LEU A 325 -7.56 -2.78 -12.76
CA LEU A 325 -8.43 -3.16 -11.65
C LEU A 325 -9.92 -3.25 -12.03
N VAL A 326 -10.41 -2.43 -12.98
CA VAL A 326 -11.86 -2.32 -13.24
C VAL A 326 -12.36 -3.06 -14.46
N THR A 327 -11.49 -3.47 -15.40
CA THR A 327 -11.90 -4.18 -16.62
C THR A 327 -11.39 -5.62 -16.63
N ASP A 328 -11.93 -6.42 -17.53
CA ASP A 328 -11.43 -7.75 -17.89
C ASP A 328 -10.69 -7.75 -19.25
N ASP A 329 -10.23 -6.56 -19.67
CA ASP A 329 -9.48 -6.41 -20.91
C ASP A 329 -8.23 -7.27 -20.95
N GLU A 330 -7.85 -7.69 -22.14
CA GLU A 330 -6.50 -8.11 -22.42
C GLU A 330 -5.58 -6.88 -22.42
N MET A 331 -4.50 -6.96 -21.67
CA MET A 331 -3.53 -5.87 -21.46
C MET A 331 -2.12 -6.35 -21.70
N HIS A 332 -1.24 -5.40 -22.03
CA HIS A 332 0.19 -5.59 -22.14
C HIS A 332 0.90 -4.53 -21.28
N SER A 333 2.02 -4.90 -20.70
CA SER A 333 2.93 -3.99 -20.01
C SER A 333 4.31 -4.05 -20.67
N PRO A 334 5.06 -2.93 -20.75
CA PRO A 334 6.45 -2.97 -21.20
C PRO A 334 7.33 -3.84 -20.30
N ASP A 335 6.95 -3.98 -19.02
CA ASP A 335 7.66 -4.75 -18.01
C ASP A 335 7.51 -6.26 -18.14
N LEU A 336 6.55 -6.75 -18.93
CA LEU A 336 6.18 -8.16 -19.03
C LEU A 336 6.29 -8.67 -20.46
N ASP A 337 6.52 -9.99 -20.63
CA ASP A 337 6.63 -10.61 -21.94
C ASP A 337 5.28 -11.09 -22.49
N ARG A 338 4.29 -11.28 -21.62
CA ARG A 338 3.00 -11.86 -21.99
C ARG A 338 1.86 -10.88 -21.72
N ALA A 339 0.76 -11.12 -22.43
CA ALA A 339 -0.49 -10.47 -22.11
C ALA A 339 -1.07 -11.01 -20.78
N PHE A 340 -1.76 -10.16 -20.07
CA PHE A 340 -2.53 -10.51 -18.88
C PHE A 340 -3.94 -9.94 -18.97
N ARG A 341 -4.83 -10.39 -18.08
CA ARG A 341 -6.19 -9.85 -18.02
C ARG A 341 -6.37 -8.95 -16.82
N GLY A 342 -7.17 -7.91 -17.01
CA GLY A 342 -7.63 -7.06 -15.92
C GLY A 342 -8.48 -7.84 -14.91
N MET A 343 -8.59 -7.28 -13.71
CA MET A 343 -9.18 -7.96 -12.54
C MET A 343 -10.69 -7.87 -12.48
N HIS A 344 -11.33 -6.96 -13.22
CA HIS A 344 -12.79 -6.75 -13.23
C HIS A 344 -13.38 -6.77 -11.82
N LEU A 345 -12.81 -5.93 -10.93
CA LEU A 345 -13.23 -5.91 -9.53
C LEU A 345 -14.61 -5.25 -9.37
N PRO A 346 -15.43 -5.71 -8.41
CA PRO A 346 -16.66 -5.04 -8.04
C PRO A 346 -16.43 -3.57 -7.62
N ARG A 347 -17.39 -2.69 -7.88
CA ARG A 347 -17.32 -1.26 -7.46
C ARG A 347 -16.99 -1.09 -5.98
N SER A 348 -17.59 -1.91 -5.14
CA SER A 348 -17.36 -1.86 -3.70
C SER A 348 -15.91 -2.13 -3.32
N VAL A 349 -15.24 -3.04 -4.03
CA VAL A 349 -13.81 -3.37 -3.86
C VAL A 349 -12.94 -2.22 -4.37
N VAL A 350 -13.21 -1.73 -5.58
CA VAL A 350 -12.49 -0.60 -6.19
C VAL A 350 -12.58 0.66 -5.32
N ASP A 351 -13.78 0.97 -4.79
CA ASP A 351 -13.97 2.12 -3.88
C ASP A 351 -13.15 2.02 -2.60
N LYS A 352 -12.92 0.81 -2.10
CA LYS A 352 -12.09 0.55 -0.91
C LYS A 352 -10.62 0.77 -1.25
N ILE A 353 -10.12 0.08 -2.26
CA ILE A 353 -8.71 0.14 -2.68
C ILE A 353 -8.30 1.56 -3.05
N TYR A 354 -9.09 2.23 -3.89
CA TYR A 354 -8.75 3.57 -4.36
C TYR A 354 -9.04 4.70 -3.39
N ARG A 355 -9.81 4.47 -2.32
CA ARG A 355 -10.18 5.61 -1.47
C ARG A 355 -10.43 5.25 -0.01
N ARG A 356 -11.37 4.32 0.26
CA ARG A 356 -11.89 4.17 1.60
C ARG A 356 -10.84 3.70 2.59
N ASN A 357 -9.95 2.81 2.16
CA ASN A 357 -8.87 2.28 3.00
C ASN A 357 -7.87 3.40 3.33
N ALA A 358 -7.42 4.18 2.34
CA ALA A 358 -6.53 5.31 2.60
C ALA A 358 -7.15 6.35 3.54
N VAL A 359 -8.45 6.66 3.37
CA VAL A 359 -9.16 7.60 4.27
C VAL A 359 -9.33 7.02 5.69
N ALA A 360 -9.50 5.71 5.83
CA ALA A 360 -9.59 5.05 7.13
C ALA A 360 -8.22 4.97 7.82
N LEU A 361 -7.16 4.65 7.06
CA LEU A 361 -5.80 4.58 7.58
C LEU A 361 -5.27 5.97 7.97
N PHE A 362 -5.52 7.00 7.15
CA PHE A 362 -5.07 8.37 7.37
C PHE A 362 -6.25 9.34 7.60
N PRO A 363 -6.95 9.29 8.74
CA PRO A 363 -8.22 10.00 8.95
C PRO A 363 -8.10 11.53 8.94
N ARG A 364 -6.87 12.08 9.08
CA ARG A 364 -6.58 13.53 9.03
C ARG A 364 -6.12 14.03 7.66
N ALA A 365 -5.93 13.12 6.69
CA ALA A 365 -5.37 13.47 5.39
C ALA A 365 -6.38 14.21 4.49
N TRP A 366 -7.57 13.64 4.35
CA TRP A 366 -8.57 14.12 3.38
C TRP A 366 -9.97 14.20 4.01
N PRO A 367 -10.24 15.20 4.88
CA PRO A 367 -11.49 15.28 5.63
C PRO A 367 -12.75 15.34 4.74
N GLY A 368 -12.64 15.85 3.50
CA GLY A 368 -13.72 15.92 2.52
C GLY A 368 -13.98 14.63 1.72
N LEU A 369 -13.26 13.55 2.00
CA LEU A 369 -13.42 12.24 1.32
C LEU A 369 -14.11 11.17 2.16
N ARG A 370 -14.46 11.46 3.40
CA ARG A 370 -15.16 10.55 4.31
C ARG A 370 -16.55 10.18 3.80
#